data_d32fe2b031227abde39a9760cff7d496
#
_entry.id   d32fe2b031227abde39a9760cff7d496
#
_cell.length_a   1.000
_cell.length_b   1.000
_cell.length_c   1.000
_cell.angle_alpha   90.00
_cell.angle_beta   90.00
_cell.angle_gamma   90.00
#
_symmetry.space_group_name_H-M   'P 1'
#
loop_
_entity.id
_entity.type
_entity.pdbx_description
1 polymer ?
#
loop_
_entity_poly.entity_id
_entity_poly.type
_entity_poly.pdbx_seq_one_letter_code
_entity_poly.pdbx_strand_id
1 'polypeptide(L)'
;MPRASRTHLVLIPSYDTGPKVLETVAQARAAWTPVWVVCDGSTDGTPAQLQALAERDGGLRVFVLPVNRGKGAAVLHGLDEAARQGFTHALTMDSDGQHPAALIAAFMRASMARPEAMILGRPLFDASAPLLRVRGRRISNGWTALETLGAGIGDSLYGFRVYPVAALAAVMHARRWMRRFDFDTEAVVRLAWRGVKPINLDAPVRYLSAAEGGVSHFRYLRDNALLSWMHTRLVLEFVVRLPLLLWRRTRKAPPYQD
;
A
#
# COMPACT_ATOMS: atom_id res chain seq x y z
N MET A 1 24.48 6.54 4.94
CA MET A 1 23.04 6.40 5.16
C MET A 1 22.31 7.52 4.45
N PRO A 2 21.12 7.29 3.86
CA PRO A 2 20.34 8.34 3.24
C PRO A 2 19.95 9.41 4.27
N ARG A 3 19.89 10.69 3.82
CA ARG A 3 19.46 11.79 4.68
C ARG A 3 18.02 11.58 5.12
N ALA A 4 17.73 11.81 6.41
CA ALA A 4 16.40 11.61 6.96
C ALA A 4 15.38 12.58 6.31
N SER A 5 14.31 12.03 5.75
CA SER A 5 13.18 12.81 5.27
C SER A 5 12.29 13.25 6.45
N ARG A 6 11.78 14.47 6.37
CA ARG A 6 10.82 15.01 7.36
C ARG A 6 9.38 14.94 6.87
N THR A 7 9.17 14.58 5.61
CA THR A 7 7.84 14.57 4.97
C THR A 7 7.41 13.21 4.49
N HIS A 8 8.36 12.32 4.15
CA HIS A 8 8.09 11.01 3.56
C HIS A 8 8.72 9.90 4.40
N LEU A 9 7.98 8.85 4.67
CA LEU A 9 8.45 7.67 5.37
C LEU A 9 8.10 6.38 4.61
N VAL A 10 8.83 5.30 4.88
CA VAL A 10 8.43 3.94 4.48
C VAL A 10 7.64 3.30 5.62
N LEU A 11 6.52 2.68 5.33
CA LEU A 11 5.64 2.01 6.28
C LEU A 11 5.47 0.54 5.91
N ILE A 12 5.91 -0.36 6.79
CA ILE A 12 5.91 -1.80 6.59
C ILE A 12 4.96 -2.46 7.61
N PRO A 13 3.72 -2.84 7.21
CA PRO A 13 2.88 -3.69 8.04
C PRO A 13 3.46 -5.11 8.04
N SER A 14 3.54 -5.74 9.21
CA SER A 14 4.09 -7.10 9.38
C SER A 14 3.21 -7.94 10.29
N TYR A 15 3.02 -9.21 9.92
CA TYR A 15 2.36 -10.21 10.72
C TYR A 15 2.97 -11.58 10.48
N ASP A 16 3.58 -12.18 11.49
CA ASP A 16 4.18 -13.52 11.46
C ASP A 16 4.95 -13.83 10.15
N THR A 17 5.79 -12.87 9.71
CA THR A 17 6.53 -12.95 8.43
C THR A 17 7.84 -13.75 8.57
N GLY A 18 8.23 -14.06 9.82
CA GLY A 18 9.49 -14.71 10.12
C GLY A 18 10.71 -13.82 9.80
N PRO A 19 11.91 -14.41 9.67
CA PRO A 19 13.16 -13.66 9.47
C PRO A 19 13.16 -12.76 8.22
N LYS A 20 12.27 -13.00 7.25
CA LYS A 20 12.20 -12.22 6.02
C LYS A 20 11.91 -10.74 6.25
N VAL A 21 11.15 -10.39 7.30
CA VAL A 21 10.92 -8.99 7.65
C VAL A 21 12.22 -8.25 7.99
N LEU A 22 13.19 -8.91 8.61
CA LEU A 22 14.49 -8.29 8.96
C LEU A 22 15.28 -7.91 7.71
N GLU A 23 15.30 -8.82 6.71
CA GLU A 23 15.92 -8.54 5.41
C GLU A 23 15.21 -7.39 4.68
N THR A 24 13.87 -7.40 4.68
CA THR A 24 13.06 -6.36 4.06
C THR A 24 13.32 -4.99 4.70
N VAL A 25 13.38 -4.94 6.03
CA VAL A 25 13.69 -3.71 6.78
C VAL A 25 15.11 -3.24 6.49
N ALA A 26 16.10 -4.13 6.47
CA ALA A 26 17.47 -3.77 6.14
C ALA A 26 17.60 -3.17 4.74
N GLN A 27 16.94 -3.76 3.74
CA GLN A 27 16.90 -3.24 2.38
C GLN A 27 16.18 -1.88 2.30
N ALA A 28 15.04 -1.72 2.98
CA ALA A 28 14.32 -0.46 3.03
C ALA A 28 15.16 0.64 3.71
N ARG A 29 15.84 0.31 4.83
CA ARG A 29 16.73 1.24 5.55
C ARG A 29 17.95 1.66 4.72
N ALA A 30 18.49 0.77 3.91
CA ALA A 30 19.56 1.12 2.98
C ALA A 30 19.09 2.13 1.90
N ALA A 31 17.80 2.09 1.53
CA ALA A 31 17.23 2.94 0.49
C ALA A 31 16.62 4.24 1.01
N TRP A 32 16.10 4.27 2.25
CA TRP A 32 15.35 5.41 2.80
C TRP A 32 15.41 5.53 4.32
N THR A 33 15.18 6.76 4.79
CA THR A 33 15.04 7.13 6.21
C THR A 33 13.94 8.20 6.36
N PRO A 34 12.95 8.03 7.28
CA PRO A 34 12.78 6.91 8.21
C PRO A 34 12.03 5.71 7.61
N VAL A 35 12.18 4.56 8.25
CA VAL A 35 11.40 3.34 8.01
C VAL A 35 10.66 2.96 9.29
N TRP A 36 9.36 2.75 9.20
CA TRP A 36 8.51 2.33 10.29
C TRP A 36 7.92 0.96 10.03
N VAL A 37 7.95 0.12 11.04
CA VAL A 37 7.35 -1.23 11.01
C VAL A 37 6.21 -1.27 12.00
N VAL A 38 5.06 -1.81 11.57
CA VAL A 38 3.92 -2.07 12.45
C VAL A 38 3.69 -3.58 12.51
N CYS A 39 4.09 -4.19 13.62
CA CYS A 39 3.85 -5.60 13.92
C CYS A 39 2.41 -5.76 14.41
N ASP A 40 1.55 -6.38 13.59
CA ASP A 40 0.12 -6.52 13.83
C ASP A 40 -0.20 -7.80 14.62
N GLY A 41 0.22 -7.84 15.88
CA GLY A 41 -0.02 -8.99 16.74
C GLY A 41 0.83 -10.21 16.37
N SER A 42 2.04 -10.02 15.86
CA SER A 42 2.97 -11.10 15.52
C SER A 42 3.43 -11.85 16.77
N THR A 43 3.52 -13.18 16.66
CA THR A 43 3.91 -14.11 17.75
C THR A 43 5.19 -14.91 17.45
N ASP A 44 5.80 -14.69 16.30
CA ASP A 44 6.95 -15.42 15.77
C ASP A 44 8.32 -14.94 16.31
N GLY A 45 8.33 -14.08 17.34
CA GLY A 45 9.57 -13.53 17.94
C GLY A 45 10.21 -12.39 17.12
N THR A 46 9.75 -12.10 15.91
CA THR A 46 10.30 -11.01 15.09
C THR A 46 10.08 -9.60 15.67
N PRO A 47 8.98 -9.31 16.42
CA PRO A 47 8.82 -7.99 17.05
C PRO A 47 9.96 -7.62 17.99
N ALA A 48 10.42 -8.57 18.84
CA ALA A 48 11.52 -8.32 19.77
C ALA A 48 12.85 -8.05 19.03
N GLN A 49 13.11 -8.79 17.94
CA GLN A 49 14.30 -8.60 17.10
C GLN A 49 14.27 -7.23 16.40
N LEU A 50 13.12 -6.81 15.87
CA LEU A 50 12.94 -5.51 15.25
C LEU A 50 13.11 -4.37 16.26
N GLN A 51 12.58 -4.52 17.49
CA GLN A 51 12.77 -3.53 18.55
C GLN A 51 14.25 -3.38 18.93
N ALA A 52 14.98 -4.49 19.09
CA ALA A 52 16.41 -4.47 19.36
C ALA A 52 17.23 -3.80 18.22
N LEU A 53 16.79 -3.94 16.96
CA LEU A 53 17.37 -3.19 15.83
C LEU A 53 17.06 -1.70 15.92
N ALA A 54 15.83 -1.32 16.27
CA ALA A 54 15.43 0.08 16.39
C ALA A 54 16.16 0.82 17.51
N GLU A 55 16.54 0.15 18.59
CA GLU A 55 17.39 0.73 19.66
C GLU A 55 18.76 1.19 19.14
N ARG A 56 19.27 0.54 18.09
CA ARG A 56 20.59 0.80 17.49
C ARG A 56 20.53 1.63 16.22
N ASP A 57 19.33 1.82 15.64
CA ASP A 57 19.11 2.55 14.41
C ASP A 57 18.01 3.61 14.58
N GLY A 58 18.38 4.83 14.87
CA GLY A 58 17.45 5.97 15.05
C GLY A 58 16.58 6.30 13.83
N GLY A 59 16.82 5.68 12.67
CA GLY A 59 15.99 5.81 11.49
C GLY A 59 14.95 4.70 11.33
N LEU A 60 14.96 3.70 12.20
CA LEU A 60 13.99 2.62 12.29
C LEU A 60 13.07 2.85 13.50
N ARG A 61 11.77 2.72 13.31
CA ARG A 61 10.79 2.73 14.39
C ARG A 61 9.88 1.53 14.29
N VAL A 62 9.59 0.91 15.43
CA VAL A 62 8.78 -0.31 15.50
C VAL A 62 7.60 -0.10 16.45
N PHE A 63 6.41 -0.39 15.96
CA PHE A 63 5.18 -0.41 16.73
C PHE A 63 4.71 -1.86 16.87
N VAL A 64 4.41 -2.30 18.07
CA VAL A 64 3.91 -3.65 18.34
C VAL A 64 2.47 -3.55 18.82
N LEU A 65 1.55 -4.07 18.01
CA LEU A 65 0.13 -4.13 18.37
C LEU A 65 -0.15 -5.47 19.08
N PRO A 66 -1.01 -5.47 20.10
CA PRO A 66 -1.23 -6.66 20.93
C PRO A 66 -2.01 -7.77 20.23
N VAL A 67 -2.78 -7.45 19.17
CA VAL A 67 -3.68 -8.38 18.48
C VAL A 67 -3.70 -8.11 16.99
N ASN A 68 -3.73 -9.16 16.18
CA ASN A 68 -3.89 -9.06 14.73
C ASN A 68 -5.26 -8.49 14.36
N ARG A 69 -5.25 -7.33 13.71
CA ARG A 69 -6.44 -6.65 13.17
C ARG A 69 -6.43 -6.58 11.65
N GLY A 70 -5.33 -6.99 11.03
CA GLY A 70 -5.12 -7.09 9.59
C GLY A 70 -4.29 -5.96 9.00
N LYS A 71 -3.74 -6.19 7.80
CA LYS A 71 -2.82 -5.29 7.09
C LYS A 71 -3.28 -3.83 7.10
N GLY A 72 -4.52 -3.59 6.71
CA GLY A 72 -5.05 -2.23 6.67
C GLY A 72 -5.14 -1.56 8.04
N ALA A 73 -5.39 -2.33 9.11
CA ALA A 73 -5.39 -1.78 10.48
C ALA A 73 -3.99 -1.38 10.91
N ALA A 74 -2.96 -2.17 10.58
CA ALA A 74 -1.57 -1.85 10.82
C ALA A 74 -1.14 -0.59 10.04
N VAL A 75 -1.54 -0.50 8.77
CA VAL A 75 -1.28 0.70 7.95
C VAL A 75 -1.93 1.92 8.57
N LEU A 76 -3.21 1.84 8.97
CA LEU A 76 -3.91 2.97 9.59
C LEU A 76 -3.20 3.44 10.87
N HIS A 77 -2.77 2.51 11.73
CA HIS A 77 -2.00 2.86 12.93
C HIS A 77 -0.73 3.65 12.56
N GLY A 78 0.02 3.17 11.57
CA GLY A 78 1.22 3.86 11.08
C GLY A 78 0.92 5.23 10.48
N LEU A 79 -0.19 5.39 9.75
CA LEU A 79 -0.62 6.67 9.19
C LEU A 79 -1.02 7.68 10.27
N ASP A 80 -1.74 7.24 11.31
CA ASP A 80 -2.13 8.10 12.42
C ASP A 80 -0.90 8.62 13.18
N GLU A 81 0.08 7.75 13.39
CA GLU A 81 1.33 8.13 14.00
C GLU A 81 2.15 9.07 13.08
N ALA A 82 2.16 8.80 11.76
CA ALA A 82 2.81 9.65 10.78
C ALA A 82 2.22 11.07 10.76
N ALA A 83 0.88 11.17 10.78
CA ALA A 83 0.17 12.45 10.84
C ALA A 83 0.51 13.21 12.12
N ARG A 84 0.55 12.55 13.28
CA ARG A 84 0.91 13.17 14.57
C ARG A 84 2.34 13.72 14.59
N GLN A 85 3.24 13.13 13.81
CA GLN A 85 4.64 13.56 13.69
C GLN A 85 4.90 14.50 12.51
N GLY A 86 3.86 14.90 11.78
CA GLY A 86 3.95 15.88 10.69
C GLY A 86 4.43 15.28 9.34
N PHE A 87 4.46 13.94 9.20
CA PHE A 87 4.70 13.34 7.90
C PHE A 87 3.51 13.52 6.97
N THR A 88 3.78 13.85 5.73
CA THR A 88 2.76 14.12 4.72
C THR A 88 2.51 12.95 3.78
N HIS A 89 3.51 12.06 3.60
CA HIS A 89 3.44 10.94 2.68
C HIS A 89 4.03 9.67 3.30
N ALA A 90 3.42 8.53 2.98
CA ALA A 90 3.90 7.23 3.40
C ALA A 90 3.97 6.28 2.20
N LEU A 91 5.13 5.65 1.99
CA LEU A 91 5.27 4.53 1.09
C LEU A 91 4.93 3.25 1.85
N THR A 92 3.85 2.58 1.45
CA THR A 92 3.53 1.24 1.96
C THR A 92 4.34 0.19 1.22
N MET A 93 4.83 -0.81 1.95
CA MET A 93 5.58 -1.93 1.38
C MET A 93 5.34 -3.17 2.23
N ASP A 94 5.12 -4.34 1.60
CA ASP A 94 4.89 -5.58 2.31
C ASP A 94 6.19 -6.11 2.95
N SER A 95 6.06 -6.87 4.03
CA SER A 95 7.19 -7.38 4.83
C SER A 95 7.83 -8.66 4.30
N ASP A 96 7.28 -9.24 3.22
CA ASP A 96 7.64 -10.56 2.68
C ASP A 96 8.82 -10.57 1.68
N GLY A 97 9.41 -9.41 1.40
CA GLY A 97 10.55 -9.25 0.50
C GLY A 97 10.21 -9.29 -1.00
N GLN A 98 8.92 -9.29 -1.38
CA GLN A 98 8.51 -9.31 -2.78
C GLN A 98 8.58 -7.93 -3.45
N HIS A 99 8.65 -6.86 -2.68
CA HIS A 99 8.71 -5.48 -3.17
C HIS A 99 10.15 -4.99 -3.37
N PRO A 100 10.45 -4.31 -4.50
CA PRO A 100 11.80 -3.88 -4.84
C PRO A 100 12.24 -2.65 -4.03
N ALA A 101 12.93 -2.83 -2.91
CA ALA A 101 13.42 -1.73 -2.06
C ALA A 101 14.30 -0.73 -2.84
N ALA A 102 15.00 -1.16 -3.89
CA ALA A 102 15.80 -0.30 -4.76
C ALA A 102 14.98 0.81 -5.45
N LEU A 103 13.66 0.60 -5.61
CA LEU A 103 12.76 1.60 -6.22
C LEU A 103 12.19 2.61 -5.22
N ILE A 104 12.39 2.44 -3.91
CA ILE A 104 11.86 3.35 -2.90
C ILE A 104 12.20 4.81 -3.24
N ALA A 105 13.47 5.10 -3.51
CA ALA A 105 13.91 6.46 -3.82
C ALA A 105 13.24 7.05 -5.08
N ALA A 106 12.96 6.24 -6.10
CA ALA A 106 12.27 6.68 -7.31
C ALA A 106 10.80 7.02 -7.03
N PHE A 107 10.09 6.18 -6.25
CA PHE A 107 8.72 6.42 -5.83
C PHE A 107 8.60 7.67 -4.95
N MET A 108 9.55 7.87 -4.03
CA MET A 108 9.58 9.06 -3.18
C MET A 108 9.81 10.33 -3.99
N ARG A 109 10.73 10.30 -4.97
CA ARG A 109 10.94 11.45 -5.88
C ARG A 109 9.69 11.77 -6.70
N ALA A 110 9.01 10.78 -7.24
CA ALA A 110 7.75 10.99 -7.96
C ALA A 110 6.67 11.62 -7.07
N SER A 111 6.58 11.18 -5.81
CA SER A 111 5.66 11.75 -4.82
C SER A 111 6.02 13.20 -4.45
N MET A 112 7.28 13.49 -4.27
CA MET A 112 7.75 14.88 -4.01
C MET A 112 7.46 15.81 -5.18
N ALA A 113 7.56 15.32 -6.42
CA ALA A 113 7.25 16.08 -7.64
C ALA A 113 5.74 16.30 -7.83
N ARG A 114 4.91 15.44 -7.26
CA ARG A 114 3.43 15.48 -7.37
C ARG A 114 2.77 15.12 -6.04
N PRO A 115 2.86 16.00 -5.03
CA PRO A 115 2.42 15.70 -3.66
C PRO A 115 0.90 15.48 -3.53
N GLU A 116 0.11 15.94 -4.49
CA GLU A 116 -1.34 15.71 -4.53
C GLU A 116 -1.73 14.34 -5.10
N ALA A 117 -0.76 13.59 -5.68
CA ALA A 117 -1.02 12.31 -6.33
C ALA A 117 -0.72 11.11 -5.42
N MET A 118 -1.31 9.96 -5.73
CA MET A 118 -0.86 8.67 -5.23
C MET A 118 0.07 8.03 -6.25
N ILE A 119 1.24 7.56 -5.81
CA ILE A 119 2.19 6.87 -6.67
C ILE A 119 1.97 5.37 -6.52
N LEU A 120 1.59 4.70 -7.58
CA LEU A 120 1.20 3.29 -7.59
C LEU A 120 2.22 2.44 -8.33
N GLY A 121 2.66 1.36 -7.71
CA GLY A 121 3.46 0.34 -8.38
C GLY A 121 2.61 -0.42 -9.40
N ARG A 122 3.12 -0.57 -10.61
CA ARG A 122 2.57 -1.46 -11.63
C ARG A 122 3.48 -2.69 -11.71
N PRO A 123 2.98 -3.87 -11.28
CA PRO A 123 3.82 -5.06 -11.21
C PRO A 123 4.23 -5.52 -12.61
N LEU A 124 5.52 -5.71 -12.81
CA LEU A 124 6.06 -6.43 -13.96
C LEU A 124 6.28 -7.88 -13.52
N PHE A 125 5.51 -8.78 -14.14
CA PHE A 125 5.59 -10.22 -13.86
C PHE A 125 6.62 -10.85 -14.79
N ASP A 126 7.44 -11.71 -14.23
CA ASP A 126 8.28 -12.62 -15.01
C ASP A 126 7.54 -13.93 -15.34
N ALA A 127 8.23 -14.83 -16.06
CA ALA A 127 7.65 -16.12 -16.48
C ALA A 127 7.32 -17.06 -15.30
N SER A 128 7.80 -16.79 -14.08
CA SER A 128 7.55 -17.59 -12.87
C SER A 128 6.22 -17.27 -12.20
N ALA A 129 5.56 -16.17 -12.63
CA ALA A 129 4.34 -15.71 -12.01
C ALA A 129 3.18 -16.72 -12.17
N PRO A 130 2.50 -17.14 -11.08
CA PRO A 130 1.41 -18.09 -11.16
C PRO A 130 0.24 -17.53 -11.99
N LEU A 131 -0.12 -18.20 -13.10
CA LEU A 131 -1.17 -17.75 -14.03
C LEU A 131 -2.51 -17.45 -13.35
N LEU A 132 -2.88 -18.23 -12.33
CA LEU A 132 -4.12 -18.03 -11.58
C LEU A 132 -4.12 -16.65 -10.85
N ARG A 133 -2.99 -16.26 -10.27
CA ARG A 133 -2.83 -14.95 -9.62
C ARG A 133 -2.92 -13.81 -10.63
N VAL A 134 -2.29 -13.97 -11.78
CA VAL A 134 -2.35 -12.98 -12.87
C VAL A 134 -3.77 -12.81 -13.40
N ARG A 135 -4.52 -13.92 -13.60
CA ARG A 135 -5.93 -13.86 -14.03
C ARG A 135 -6.83 -13.22 -12.99
N GLY A 136 -6.73 -13.63 -11.72
CA GLY A 136 -7.51 -13.03 -10.62
C GLY A 136 -7.26 -11.52 -10.49
N ARG A 137 -6.02 -11.10 -10.68
CA ARG A 137 -5.63 -9.69 -10.67
C ARG A 137 -6.28 -8.89 -11.81
N ARG A 138 -6.38 -9.47 -13.01
CA ARG A 138 -7.07 -8.83 -14.14
C ARG A 138 -8.56 -8.60 -13.84
N ILE A 139 -9.22 -9.53 -13.18
CA ILE A 139 -10.63 -9.38 -12.77
C ILE A 139 -10.79 -8.21 -11.79
N SER A 140 -10.00 -8.17 -10.72
CA SER A 140 -10.03 -7.08 -9.75
C SER A 140 -9.71 -5.73 -10.38
N ASN A 141 -8.72 -5.67 -11.27
CA ASN A 141 -8.37 -4.45 -12.00
C ASN A 141 -9.49 -3.99 -12.94
N GLY A 142 -10.22 -4.94 -13.56
CA GLY A 142 -11.40 -4.63 -14.37
C GLY A 142 -12.51 -3.97 -13.55
N TRP A 143 -12.83 -4.52 -12.38
CA TRP A 143 -13.77 -3.90 -11.44
C TRP A 143 -13.30 -2.53 -10.97
N THR A 144 -12.03 -2.39 -10.60
CA THR A 144 -11.45 -1.11 -10.20
C THR A 144 -11.55 -0.06 -11.31
N ALA A 145 -11.32 -0.45 -12.57
CA ALA A 145 -11.47 0.45 -13.71
C ALA A 145 -12.91 0.92 -13.87
N LEU A 146 -13.90 0.02 -13.73
CA LEU A 146 -15.33 0.37 -13.76
C LEU A 146 -15.68 1.34 -12.62
N GLU A 147 -15.32 0.98 -11.38
CA GLU A 147 -15.63 1.72 -10.14
C GLU A 147 -15.03 3.14 -10.14
N THR A 148 -13.99 3.36 -10.90
CA THR A 148 -13.30 4.65 -10.98
C THR A 148 -13.48 5.39 -12.31
N LEU A 149 -14.35 4.88 -13.19
CA LEU A 149 -14.52 5.41 -14.58
C LEU A 149 -13.19 5.48 -15.34
N GLY A 150 -12.32 4.50 -15.17
CA GLY A 150 -11.03 4.48 -15.84
C GLY A 150 -10.06 5.56 -15.35
N ALA A 151 -9.94 5.77 -14.03
CA ALA A 151 -9.06 6.80 -13.47
C ALA A 151 -7.56 6.58 -13.73
N GLY A 152 -7.16 5.48 -14.39
CA GLY A 152 -5.77 5.19 -14.73
C GLY A 152 -5.01 4.43 -13.64
N ILE A 153 -5.70 3.66 -12.78
CA ILE A 153 -5.07 2.77 -11.80
C ILE A 153 -4.53 1.56 -12.54
N GLY A 154 -3.20 1.42 -12.58
CA GLY A 154 -2.52 0.35 -13.31
C GLY A 154 -2.66 -1.02 -12.66
N ASP A 155 -2.64 -1.07 -11.33
CA ASP A 155 -2.89 -2.29 -10.55
C ASP A 155 -3.48 -1.96 -9.18
N SER A 156 -4.56 -2.65 -8.81
CA SER A 156 -5.29 -2.41 -7.57
C SER A 156 -4.85 -3.28 -6.39
N LEU A 157 -4.06 -4.32 -6.64
CA LEU A 157 -3.68 -5.33 -5.63
C LEU A 157 -2.20 -5.26 -5.22
N TYR A 158 -1.38 -4.48 -5.93
CA TYR A 158 0.04 -4.39 -5.61
C TYR A 158 0.28 -3.34 -4.54
N GLY A 159 0.82 -3.74 -3.38
CA GLY A 159 0.90 -2.93 -2.17
C GLY A 159 2.06 -1.92 -2.11
N PHE A 160 2.93 -1.85 -3.14
CA PHE A 160 4.07 -0.93 -3.18
C PHE A 160 3.65 0.45 -3.71
N ARG A 161 3.36 1.40 -2.82
CA ARG A 161 2.69 2.66 -3.18
C ARG A 161 3.05 3.79 -2.24
N VAL A 162 3.10 5.03 -2.75
CA VAL A 162 3.15 6.23 -1.91
C VAL A 162 1.78 6.89 -1.87
N TYR A 163 1.33 7.19 -0.67
CA TYR A 163 0.06 7.86 -0.43
C TYR A 163 0.23 9.16 0.34
N PRO A 164 -0.57 10.20 0.03
CA PRO A 164 -0.76 11.33 0.94
C PRO A 164 -1.41 10.84 2.25
N VAL A 165 -0.70 11.01 3.38
CA VAL A 165 -1.11 10.51 4.71
C VAL A 165 -2.50 11.01 5.10
N ALA A 166 -2.72 12.31 5.02
CA ALA A 166 -3.99 12.91 5.43
C ALA A 166 -5.18 12.40 4.60
N ALA A 167 -5.00 12.26 3.28
CA ALA A 167 -6.06 11.79 2.39
C ALA A 167 -6.42 10.33 2.66
N LEU A 168 -5.40 9.45 2.82
CA LEU A 168 -5.62 8.03 3.06
C LEU A 168 -6.20 7.80 4.47
N ALA A 169 -5.63 8.42 5.52
CA ALA A 169 -6.16 8.31 6.88
C ALA A 169 -7.62 8.74 6.95
N ALA A 170 -7.99 9.88 6.34
CA ALA A 170 -9.37 10.35 6.28
C ALA A 170 -10.33 9.40 5.56
N VAL A 171 -9.86 8.69 4.53
CA VAL A 171 -10.64 7.62 3.87
C VAL A 171 -10.85 6.45 4.80
N MET A 172 -9.80 6.01 5.48
CA MET A 172 -9.82 4.84 6.36
C MET A 172 -10.61 5.07 7.65
N HIS A 173 -10.54 6.27 8.23
CA HIS A 173 -11.35 6.63 9.42
C HIS A 173 -12.84 6.74 9.09
N ALA A 174 -13.20 7.23 7.92
CA ALA A 174 -14.59 7.33 7.49
C ALA A 174 -15.27 5.96 7.27
N ARG A 175 -14.55 4.86 7.36
CA ARG A 175 -15.02 3.51 7.06
C ARG A 175 -14.50 2.50 8.07
N ARG A 176 -15.36 1.57 8.50
CA ARG A 176 -14.96 0.42 9.33
C ARG A 176 -14.31 -0.73 8.54
N TRP A 177 -14.42 -0.69 7.20
CA TRP A 177 -13.79 -1.60 6.25
C TRP A 177 -12.33 -1.22 6.02
N MET A 178 -11.64 -1.85 5.08
CA MET A 178 -10.23 -1.59 4.75
C MET A 178 -9.28 -1.98 5.90
N ARG A 179 -9.59 -3.03 6.63
CA ARG A 179 -8.75 -3.46 7.77
C ARG A 179 -7.87 -4.67 7.43
N ARG A 180 -8.19 -5.42 6.38
CA ARG A 180 -7.47 -6.62 5.95
C ARG A 180 -6.91 -6.45 4.53
N PHE A 181 -6.92 -7.50 3.71
CA PHE A 181 -6.43 -7.47 2.31
C PHE A 181 -7.32 -6.63 1.37
N ASP A 182 -8.53 -6.31 1.76
CA ASP A 182 -9.41 -5.36 1.07
C ASP A 182 -8.84 -3.92 1.04
N PHE A 183 -7.89 -3.61 1.91
CA PHE A 183 -7.26 -2.30 2.01
C PHE A 183 -6.66 -1.83 0.68
N ASP A 184 -5.83 -2.65 0.04
CA ASP A 184 -5.03 -2.22 -1.13
C ASP A 184 -5.91 -1.75 -2.29
N THR A 185 -6.99 -2.47 -2.59
CA THR A 185 -7.92 -2.11 -3.67
C THR A 185 -8.86 -0.98 -3.25
N GLU A 186 -9.49 -1.09 -2.08
CA GLU A 186 -10.48 -0.11 -1.64
C GLU A 186 -9.85 1.28 -1.44
N ALA A 187 -8.58 1.35 -0.99
CA ALA A 187 -7.84 2.60 -0.81
C ALA A 187 -7.71 3.38 -2.12
N VAL A 188 -7.26 2.75 -3.20
CA VAL A 188 -7.06 3.44 -4.48
C VAL A 188 -8.36 3.88 -5.13
N VAL A 189 -9.43 3.07 -5.02
CA VAL A 189 -10.76 3.43 -5.53
C VAL A 189 -11.29 4.66 -4.79
N ARG A 190 -11.26 4.64 -3.46
CA ARG A 190 -11.78 5.74 -2.65
C ARG A 190 -10.98 7.02 -2.76
N LEU A 191 -9.66 6.93 -2.90
CA LEU A 191 -8.81 8.08 -3.16
C LEU A 191 -9.09 8.67 -4.55
N ALA A 192 -9.27 7.84 -5.58
CA ALA A 192 -9.68 8.30 -6.91
C ALA A 192 -11.04 9.02 -6.87
N TRP A 193 -12.02 8.51 -6.11
CA TRP A 193 -13.31 9.20 -5.90
C TRP A 193 -13.18 10.55 -5.21
N ARG A 194 -12.12 10.77 -4.43
CA ARG A 194 -11.80 12.06 -3.81
C ARG A 194 -10.98 12.98 -4.71
N GLY A 195 -10.61 12.50 -5.90
CA GLY A 195 -9.85 13.28 -6.89
C GLY A 195 -8.34 13.17 -6.77
N VAL A 196 -7.82 12.27 -5.89
CA VAL A 196 -6.39 11.96 -5.83
C VAL A 196 -6.01 11.22 -7.11
N LYS A 197 -5.11 11.80 -7.92
CA LYS A 197 -4.72 11.24 -9.20
C LYS A 197 -3.72 10.09 -9.03
N PRO A 198 -3.86 8.96 -9.73
CA PRO A 198 -2.84 7.93 -9.75
C PRO A 198 -1.71 8.27 -10.73
N ILE A 199 -0.48 7.99 -10.32
CA ILE A 199 0.71 7.96 -11.18
C ILE A 199 1.30 6.57 -11.05
N ASN A 200 1.43 5.84 -12.16
CA ASN A 200 1.94 4.48 -12.14
C ASN A 200 3.43 4.45 -12.46
N LEU A 201 4.19 3.69 -11.66
CA LEU A 201 5.58 3.38 -11.92
C LEU A 201 5.76 1.88 -12.03
N ASP A 202 6.51 1.42 -13.01
CA ASP A 202 6.80 0.01 -13.17
C ASP A 202 7.68 -0.50 -12.03
N ALA A 203 7.28 -1.64 -11.48
CA ALA A 203 7.99 -2.28 -10.38
C ALA A 203 8.05 -3.80 -10.61
N PRO A 204 9.24 -4.39 -10.76
CA PRO A 204 9.36 -5.84 -10.87
C PRO A 204 8.88 -6.51 -9.59
N VAL A 205 8.16 -7.61 -9.73
CA VAL A 205 7.71 -8.46 -8.61
C VAL A 205 8.53 -9.73 -8.61
N ARG A 206 9.14 -10.03 -7.47
CA ARG A 206 9.80 -11.31 -7.25
C ARG A 206 8.89 -12.23 -6.45
N TYR A 207 8.40 -13.29 -7.08
CA TYR A 207 7.71 -14.34 -6.33
C TYR A 207 8.74 -15.26 -5.67
N LEU A 208 8.73 -15.25 -4.34
CA LEU A 208 9.57 -16.14 -3.55
C LEU A 208 8.86 -17.49 -3.38
N SER A 209 9.57 -18.57 -3.65
CA SER A 209 9.12 -19.92 -3.30
C SER A 209 9.13 -20.13 -1.79
N ALA A 210 8.44 -21.16 -1.29
CA ALA A 210 8.51 -21.54 0.13
C ALA A 210 9.94 -21.86 0.58
N ALA A 211 10.78 -22.41 -0.30
CA ALA A 211 12.18 -22.68 -0.04
C ALA A 211 13.03 -21.41 0.10
N GLU A 212 12.62 -20.30 -0.49
CA GLU A 212 13.26 -18.98 -0.37
C GLU A 212 12.68 -18.15 0.81
N GLY A 213 11.85 -18.76 1.66
CA GLY A 213 11.21 -18.10 2.79
C GLY A 213 9.97 -17.29 2.44
N GLY A 214 9.36 -17.55 1.28
CA GLY A 214 8.11 -16.90 0.88
C GLY A 214 6.97 -17.29 1.82
N VAL A 215 6.38 -16.32 2.54
CA VAL A 215 5.23 -16.51 3.42
C VAL A 215 4.01 -15.87 2.78
N SER A 216 2.92 -16.61 2.70
CA SER A 216 1.64 -16.08 2.22
C SER A 216 0.54 -16.36 3.24
N HIS A 217 0.00 -15.31 3.84
CA HIS A 217 -1.15 -15.40 4.74
C HIS A 217 -2.50 -15.32 4.02
N PHE A 218 -2.50 -15.32 2.68
CA PHE A 218 -3.71 -15.25 1.88
C PHE A 218 -4.48 -16.59 1.94
N ARG A 219 -5.65 -16.56 2.57
CA ARG A 219 -6.59 -17.70 2.65
C ARG A 219 -7.55 -17.62 1.47
N TYR A 220 -7.33 -18.48 0.46
CA TYR A 220 -7.94 -18.36 -0.87
C TYR A 220 -9.48 -18.14 -0.84
N LEU A 221 -10.24 -18.99 -0.16
CA LEU A 221 -11.71 -18.86 -0.11
C LEU A 221 -12.16 -17.61 0.65
N ARG A 222 -11.62 -17.41 1.85
CA ARG A 222 -12.00 -16.31 2.73
C ARG A 222 -11.66 -14.95 2.14
N ASP A 223 -10.45 -14.82 1.63
CA ASP A 223 -9.96 -13.51 1.17
C ASP A 223 -10.54 -13.16 -0.21
N ASN A 224 -10.82 -14.16 -1.08
CA ASN A 224 -11.61 -13.92 -2.30
C ASN A 224 -13.06 -13.55 -1.99
N ALA A 225 -13.70 -14.14 -0.98
CA ALA A 225 -15.04 -13.73 -0.53
C ALA A 225 -15.01 -12.28 0.00
N LEU A 226 -13.97 -11.91 0.77
CA LEU A 226 -13.79 -10.55 1.26
C LEU A 226 -13.60 -9.55 0.10
N LEU A 227 -12.78 -9.88 -0.89
CA LEU A 227 -12.56 -9.04 -2.07
C LEU A 227 -13.83 -8.92 -2.93
N SER A 228 -14.57 -10.00 -3.13
CA SER A 228 -15.85 -9.98 -3.85
C SER A 228 -16.87 -9.09 -3.13
N TRP A 229 -17.00 -9.22 -1.81
CA TRP A 229 -17.84 -8.36 -1.00
C TRP A 229 -17.40 -6.89 -1.05
N MET A 230 -16.11 -6.64 -1.03
CA MET A 230 -15.55 -5.29 -1.20
C MET A 230 -15.98 -4.67 -2.54
N HIS A 231 -15.76 -5.37 -3.67
CA HIS A 231 -16.18 -4.88 -4.98
C HIS A 231 -17.70 -4.68 -5.07
N THR A 232 -18.51 -5.58 -4.49
CA THR A 232 -19.97 -5.41 -4.42
C THR A 232 -20.33 -4.09 -3.72
N ARG A 233 -19.75 -3.81 -2.56
CA ARG A 233 -19.99 -2.55 -1.83
C ARG A 233 -19.52 -1.33 -2.63
N LEU A 234 -18.36 -1.42 -3.28
CA LEU A 234 -17.80 -0.34 -4.09
C LEU A 234 -18.68 -0.04 -5.32
N VAL A 235 -19.19 -1.08 -5.99
CA VAL A 235 -20.12 -0.91 -7.13
C VAL A 235 -21.42 -0.24 -6.68
N LEU A 236 -22.02 -0.67 -5.57
CA LEU A 236 -23.23 -0.04 -5.04
C LEU A 236 -22.98 1.44 -4.70
N GLU A 237 -21.87 1.75 -4.04
CA GLU A 237 -21.51 3.13 -3.73
C GLU A 237 -21.14 3.93 -5.00
N PHE A 238 -20.51 3.29 -5.98
CA PHE A 238 -20.19 3.89 -7.28
C PHE A 238 -21.45 4.34 -8.03
N VAL A 239 -22.49 3.50 -8.08
CA VAL A 239 -23.77 3.87 -8.73
C VAL A 239 -24.35 5.15 -8.13
N VAL A 240 -24.35 5.26 -6.80
CA VAL A 240 -24.80 6.48 -6.11
C VAL A 240 -23.91 7.69 -6.41
N ARG A 241 -22.61 7.47 -6.57
CA ARG A 241 -21.61 8.52 -6.84
C ARG A 241 -21.51 8.90 -8.32
N LEU A 242 -22.04 8.08 -9.21
CA LEU A 242 -21.87 8.23 -10.67
C LEU A 242 -22.18 9.63 -11.19
N PRO A 243 -23.30 10.29 -10.81
CA PRO A 243 -23.58 11.66 -11.28
C PRO A 243 -22.49 12.66 -10.88
N LEU A 244 -21.99 12.57 -9.63
CA LEU A 244 -20.92 13.44 -9.14
C LEU A 244 -19.58 13.17 -9.84
N LEU A 245 -19.25 11.90 -10.09
CA LEU A 245 -18.03 11.51 -10.78
C LEU A 245 -18.02 11.96 -12.24
N LEU A 246 -19.15 11.83 -12.94
CA LEU A 246 -19.33 12.35 -14.29
C LEU A 246 -19.22 13.88 -14.33
N TRP A 247 -19.91 14.57 -13.43
CA TRP A 247 -19.83 16.04 -13.33
C TRP A 247 -18.41 16.54 -13.07
N ARG A 248 -17.64 15.88 -12.19
CA ARG A 248 -16.23 16.22 -11.97
C ARG A 248 -15.36 15.97 -13.19
N ARG A 249 -15.70 14.99 -14.02
CA ARG A 249 -14.97 14.66 -15.25
C ARG A 249 -15.18 15.73 -16.33
N THR A 250 -16.37 16.34 -16.40
CA THR A 250 -16.67 17.41 -17.36
C THR A 250 -16.07 18.76 -16.97
N ARG A 251 -15.77 18.96 -15.68
CA ARG A 251 -15.12 20.18 -15.16
C ARG A 251 -13.59 20.11 -15.15
N LYS A 252 -12.97 19.16 -15.85
CA LYS A 252 -11.51 19.14 -15.98
C LYS A 252 -11.04 20.43 -16.67
N ALA A 253 -10.04 21.06 -16.01
CA ALA A 253 -9.36 22.29 -16.40
C ALA A 253 -9.13 22.44 -17.91
N PRO A 254 -9.11 23.70 -18.43
CA PRO A 254 -8.76 23.96 -19.81
C PRO A 254 -7.42 23.33 -20.15
N PRO A 255 -7.19 22.94 -21.43
CA PRO A 255 -5.89 22.43 -21.85
C PRO A 255 -4.84 23.50 -21.51
N TYR A 256 -3.74 23.04 -20.97
CA TYR A 256 -2.53 23.85 -20.80
C TYR A 256 -2.28 24.52 -22.15
N GLN A 257 -2.34 25.85 -22.20
CA GLN A 257 -1.77 26.61 -23.30
C GLN A 257 -0.26 26.59 -23.09
N ASP A 258 0.45 26.05 -24.07
CA ASP A 258 1.92 25.99 -24.13
C ASP A 258 2.58 27.37 -24.02
#